data_88dbb9a31d366e06f0942db070d30b8e
#
_entry.id   88dbb9a31d366e06f0942db070d30b8e
#
_cell.length_a   1.000
_cell.length_b   1.000
_cell.length_c   1.000
_cell.angle_alpha   90.00
_cell.angle_beta   90.00
_cell.angle_gamma   90.00
#
_symmetry.space_group_name_H-M   'P 1'
#
loop_
_entity.id
_entity.type
_entity.pdbx_description
1 polymer ?
#
loop_
_entity_poly.entity_id
_entity_poly.type
_entity_poly.pdbx_seq_one_letter_code
_entity_poly.pdbx_strand_id
1 'polypeptide(L)'
;MASKKSGYFICYRSIFQDPTFKNLLQASCWIYMISSASHQDKTLRFLENPIFIKRGEMIMPLRITAKRFNMTYSEMRTYILRLVRRKMISTRTHQLQPTSNHPSRKVTIINLINYDKYQYVETDQPPTNHLSQQVLNNNTNT
;
A
#
# COMPACT_ATOMS: atom_id res chain seq x y z
N MET A 1 0.77 0.81 -21.88
CA MET A 1 -0.42 1.57 -21.47
C MET A 1 -1.32 0.73 -20.60
N ALA A 2 -1.71 1.27 -19.46
CA ALA A 2 -2.68 0.59 -18.61
C ALA A 2 -4.01 0.49 -19.35
N SER A 3 -4.58 -0.70 -19.45
CA SER A 3 -5.90 -0.88 -20.01
C SER A 3 -6.94 -0.32 -19.03
N LYS A 4 -8.10 0.08 -19.55
CA LYS A 4 -9.20 0.53 -18.69
C LYS A 4 -9.63 -0.53 -17.66
N LYS A 5 -9.22 -1.77 -17.86
CA LYS A 5 -9.51 -2.89 -16.96
C LYS A 5 -8.60 -2.92 -15.74
N SER A 6 -7.48 -2.19 -15.74
CA SER A 6 -6.55 -2.18 -14.60
C SER A 6 -7.00 -1.30 -13.45
N GLY A 7 -8.07 -0.52 -13.66
CA GLY A 7 -8.65 0.29 -12.60
C GLY A 7 -7.86 1.55 -12.29
N TYR A 8 -8.19 2.14 -11.17
CA TYR A 8 -7.53 3.35 -10.67
C TYR A 8 -7.40 3.25 -9.15
N PHE A 9 -6.55 4.08 -8.59
CA PHE A 9 -6.44 4.25 -7.15
C PHE A 9 -6.58 5.73 -6.80
N ILE A 10 -6.95 5.99 -5.54
CA ILE A 10 -7.17 7.34 -5.05
C ILE A 10 -5.89 7.82 -4.37
N CYS A 11 -5.47 9.02 -4.73
CA CYS A 11 -4.33 9.68 -4.09
C CYS A 11 -4.74 11.11 -3.73
N TYR A 12 -4.65 11.44 -2.44
CA TYR A 12 -4.98 12.79 -1.98
C TYR A 12 -3.87 13.77 -2.35
N ARG A 13 -4.26 14.96 -2.79
CA ARG A 13 -3.31 16.01 -3.16
C ARG A 13 -2.39 16.44 -2.02
N SER A 14 -2.87 16.32 -0.78
CA SER A 14 -2.12 16.69 0.41
C SER A 14 -0.91 15.81 0.68
N ILE A 15 -0.73 14.72 -0.06
CA ILE A 15 0.37 13.79 0.17
C ILE A 15 1.74 14.48 0.09
N PHE A 16 1.91 15.44 -0.81
CA PHE A 16 3.17 16.13 -0.98
C PHE A 16 3.45 17.16 0.12
N GLN A 17 2.47 17.45 0.95
CA GLN A 17 2.57 18.36 2.09
C GLN A 17 2.69 17.64 3.42
N ASP A 18 2.59 16.32 3.41
CA ASP A 18 2.64 15.50 4.61
C ASP A 18 4.07 15.51 5.18
N PRO A 19 4.27 15.93 6.44
CA PRO A 19 5.61 15.96 7.04
C PRO A 19 6.23 14.59 7.27
N THR A 20 5.47 13.52 7.10
CA THR A 20 6.00 12.15 7.14
C THR A 20 7.07 11.93 6.08
N PHE A 21 6.90 12.57 4.92
CA PHE A 21 7.78 12.37 3.78
C PHE A 21 8.81 13.50 3.72
N LYS A 22 10.09 13.14 3.77
CA LYS A 22 11.19 14.11 3.79
C LYS A 22 11.42 14.77 2.43
N ASN A 23 11.00 14.11 1.36
CA ASN A 23 11.22 14.57 0.00
C ASN A 23 10.19 13.95 -0.94
N LEU A 24 10.21 14.40 -2.19
CA LEU A 24 9.30 13.90 -3.22
C LEU A 24 9.48 12.41 -3.49
N LEU A 25 10.69 11.90 -3.34
CA LEU A 25 10.98 10.49 -3.56
C LEU A 25 10.22 9.62 -2.56
N GLN A 26 10.21 10.01 -1.28
CA GLN A 26 9.47 9.28 -0.25
C GLN A 26 7.96 9.36 -0.46
N ALA A 27 7.45 10.53 -0.85
CA ALA A 27 6.04 10.68 -1.20
C ALA A 27 5.68 9.80 -2.40
N SER A 28 6.54 9.75 -3.41
CA SER A 28 6.34 8.89 -4.59
C SER A 28 6.34 7.42 -4.22
N CYS A 29 7.19 7.02 -3.30
CA CYS A 29 7.22 5.64 -2.80
C CYS A 29 5.90 5.29 -2.10
N TRP A 30 5.33 6.21 -1.33
CA TRP A 30 4.04 6.03 -0.70
C TRP A 30 2.92 5.87 -1.73
N ILE A 31 2.93 6.69 -2.78
CA ILE A 31 1.97 6.56 -3.89
C ILE A 31 2.11 5.18 -4.55
N TYR A 32 3.33 4.73 -4.78
CA TYR A 32 3.59 3.40 -5.31
C TYR A 32 2.99 2.32 -4.42
N MET A 33 3.15 2.43 -3.11
CA MET A 33 2.61 1.45 -2.16
C MET A 33 1.09 1.41 -2.21
N ILE A 34 0.43 2.56 -2.24
CA ILE A 34 -1.02 2.63 -2.36
C ILE A 34 -1.49 1.98 -3.67
N SER A 35 -0.81 2.29 -4.77
CA SER A 35 -1.18 1.75 -6.09
C SER A 35 -0.98 0.25 -6.20
N SER A 36 -0.01 -0.28 -5.45
CA SER A 36 0.36 -1.70 -5.51
C SER A 36 -0.39 -2.57 -4.52
N ALA A 37 -0.96 -1.97 -3.47
CA ALA A 37 -1.73 -2.72 -2.48
C ALA A 37 -2.95 -3.37 -3.13
N SER A 38 -3.25 -4.58 -2.71
CA SER A 38 -4.37 -5.32 -3.28
C SER A 38 -5.69 -4.73 -2.83
N HIS A 39 -6.61 -4.53 -3.77
CA HIS A 39 -7.95 -4.05 -3.48
C HIS A 39 -8.90 -5.17 -3.04
N GLN A 40 -8.44 -6.41 -3.05
CA GLN A 40 -9.22 -7.57 -2.62
C GLN A 40 -8.29 -8.65 -2.11
N ASP A 41 -8.84 -9.56 -1.32
CA ASP A 41 -8.11 -10.76 -0.90
C ASP A 41 -7.83 -11.62 -2.12
N LYS A 42 -6.60 -12.06 -2.30
CA LYS A 42 -6.22 -12.91 -3.42
C LYS A 42 -4.91 -13.62 -3.16
N THR A 43 -4.63 -14.63 -3.97
CA THR A 43 -3.36 -15.32 -3.96
C THR A 43 -2.51 -14.80 -5.12
N LEU A 44 -1.30 -14.34 -4.81
CA LEU A 44 -0.33 -13.91 -5.80
C LEU A 44 0.81 -14.92 -5.87
N ARG A 45 1.43 -15.03 -7.04
CA ARG A 45 2.65 -15.82 -7.19
C ARG A 45 3.87 -14.90 -7.12
N PHE A 46 4.79 -15.26 -6.24
CA PHE A 46 6.07 -14.58 -6.11
C PHE A 46 7.18 -15.62 -6.06
N LEU A 47 8.10 -15.58 -7.02
CA LEU A 47 9.18 -16.56 -7.16
C LEU A 47 8.66 -17.99 -7.06
N GLU A 48 7.62 -18.29 -7.83
CA GLU A 48 6.94 -19.60 -7.91
C GLU A 48 6.19 -20.02 -6.65
N ASN A 49 6.14 -19.15 -5.63
CA ASN A 49 5.42 -19.41 -4.40
C ASN A 49 4.06 -18.74 -4.42
N PRO A 50 2.97 -19.47 -4.12
CA PRO A 50 1.69 -18.83 -3.89
C PRO A 50 1.68 -18.15 -2.53
N ILE A 51 1.33 -16.87 -2.51
CA ILE A 51 1.24 -16.09 -1.28
C ILE A 51 -0.15 -15.49 -1.21
N PHE A 52 -0.89 -15.82 -0.15
CA PHE A 52 -2.19 -15.21 0.10
C PHE A 52 -1.98 -13.82 0.69
N ILE A 53 -2.56 -12.81 0.07
CA ILE A 53 -2.56 -11.44 0.56
C ILE A 53 -3.98 -10.95 0.72
N LYS A 54 -4.17 -10.12 1.73
CA LYS A 54 -5.45 -9.51 2.04
C LYS A 54 -5.57 -8.14 1.39
N ARG A 55 -6.79 -7.64 1.31
CA ARG A 55 -7.04 -6.27 0.89
C ARG A 55 -6.18 -5.31 1.70
N GLY A 56 -5.48 -4.41 1.02
CA GLY A 56 -4.58 -3.44 1.64
C GLY A 56 -3.17 -3.94 1.84
N GLU A 57 -2.89 -5.20 1.53
CA GLU A 57 -1.55 -5.75 1.59
C GLU A 57 -0.86 -5.76 0.23
N MET A 58 0.46 -5.72 0.25
CA MET A 58 1.27 -5.88 -0.95
C MET A 58 2.56 -6.63 -0.62
N ILE A 59 3.04 -7.38 -1.59
CA ILE A 59 4.36 -7.99 -1.50
C ILE A 59 5.38 -6.93 -1.88
N MET A 60 6.30 -6.61 -0.97
CA MET A 60 7.29 -5.57 -1.21
C MET A 60 8.70 -6.07 -0.92
N PRO A 61 9.40 -6.60 -1.93
CA PRO A 61 10.80 -6.98 -1.77
C PRO A 61 11.62 -5.71 -1.61
N LEU A 62 12.15 -5.47 -0.42
CA LEU A 62 12.74 -4.17 -0.07
C LEU A 62 13.96 -3.82 -0.90
N ARG A 63 14.84 -4.79 -1.20
CA ARG A 63 16.05 -4.53 -1.98
C ARG A 63 15.75 -4.13 -3.41
N ILE A 64 14.82 -4.82 -4.05
CA ILE A 64 14.41 -4.54 -5.43
C ILE A 64 13.68 -3.20 -5.49
N THR A 65 12.79 -2.96 -4.53
CA THR A 65 12.04 -1.70 -4.47
C THR A 65 12.95 -0.52 -4.19
N ALA A 66 13.94 -0.68 -3.31
CA ALA A 66 14.93 0.36 -3.05
C ALA A 66 15.66 0.77 -4.34
N LYS A 67 16.09 -0.20 -5.12
CA LYS A 67 16.74 0.08 -6.42
C LYS A 67 15.83 0.85 -7.37
N ARG A 68 14.56 0.50 -7.42
CA ARG A 68 13.58 1.21 -8.26
C ARG A 68 13.45 2.68 -7.90
N PHE A 69 13.54 3.00 -6.61
CA PHE A 69 13.42 4.35 -6.11
C PHE A 69 14.79 5.03 -5.91
N ASN A 70 15.85 4.42 -6.41
CA ASN A 70 17.19 4.96 -6.30
C ASN A 70 17.60 5.24 -4.84
N MET A 71 17.17 4.36 -3.96
CA MET A 71 17.51 4.35 -2.54
C MET A 71 18.44 3.21 -2.22
N THR A 72 19.29 3.38 -1.21
CA THR A 72 19.99 2.25 -0.63
C THR A 72 19.02 1.40 0.17
N TYR A 73 19.39 0.15 0.42
CA TYR A 73 18.58 -0.74 1.25
C TYR A 73 18.39 -0.15 2.65
N SER A 74 19.43 0.46 3.21
CA SER A 74 19.39 1.11 4.52
C SER A 74 18.38 2.26 4.54
N GLU A 75 18.39 3.09 3.51
CA GLU A 75 17.41 4.19 3.39
C GLU A 75 15.98 3.67 3.30
N MET A 76 15.75 2.65 2.50
CA MET A 76 14.44 2.02 2.36
C MET A 76 13.97 1.44 3.70
N ARG A 77 14.84 0.73 4.39
CA ARG A 77 14.53 0.16 5.68
C ARG A 77 14.17 1.23 6.70
N THR A 78 14.92 2.31 6.76
CA THR A 78 14.65 3.45 7.65
C THR A 78 13.30 4.08 7.33
N TYR A 79 13.01 4.25 6.05
CA TYR A 79 11.72 4.77 5.59
C TYR A 79 10.56 3.89 6.04
N ILE A 80 10.65 2.58 5.83
CA ILE A 80 9.62 1.62 6.23
C ILE A 80 9.41 1.64 7.75
N LEU A 81 10.49 1.68 8.53
CA LEU A 81 10.39 1.75 9.99
C LEU A 81 9.69 3.03 10.46
N ARG A 82 9.93 4.13 9.76
CA ARG A 82 9.23 5.40 10.08
C ARG A 82 7.73 5.25 9.85
N LEU A 83 7.32 4.66 8.74
CA LEU A 83 5.91 4.43 8.46
C LEU A 83 5.26 3.51 9.50
N VAL A 84 5.98 2.50 9.96
CA VAL A 84 5.51 1.61 11.02
C VAL A 84 5.32 2.39 12.33
N ARG A 85 6.29 3.21 12.70
CA ARG A 85 6.20 4.04 13.92
C ARG A 85 5.04 5.01 13.88
N ARG A 86 4.72 5.53 12.70
CA ARG A 86 3.59 6.44 12.50
C ARG A 86 2.26 5.71 12.33
N LYS A 87 2.26 4.39 12.46
CA LYS A 87 1.06 3.55 12.33
C LYS A 87 0.36 3.68 10.99
N MET A 88 1.12 3.97 9.96
CA MET A 88 0.62 4.03 8.58
C MET A 88 0.61 2.66 7.92
N ILE A 89 1.58 1.83 8.31
CA ILE A 89 1.71 0.45 7.81
C ILE A 89 2.02 -0.49 8.95
N SER A 90 1.73 -1.77 8.71
CA SER A 90 2.31 -2.88 9.46
C SER A 90 3.03 -3.80 8.49
N THR A 91 3.96 -4.59 8.99
CA THR A 91 4.74 -5.50 8.16
C THR A 91 4.69 -6.91 8.72
N ARG A 92 4.75 -7.88 7.82
CA ARG A 92 5.00 -9.27 8.17
C ARG A 92 5.95 -9.88 7.17
N THR A 93 6.63 -10.93 7.55
CA THR A 93 7.50 -11.67 6.65
C THR A 93 6.85 -12.98 6.26
N HIS A 94 7.04 -13.38 5.01
CA HIS A 94 6.58 -14.66 4.50
C HIS A 94 7.78 -15.48 4.08
N GLN A 95 7.86 -16.71 4.58
CA GLN A 95 8.96 -17.62 4.25
C GLN A 95 8.70 -18.24 2.88
N LEU A 96 9.62 -18.03 1.96
CA LEU A 96 9.55 -18.63 0.63
C LEU A 96 10.14 -20.04 0.67
N GLN A 97 9.53 -20.95 -0.06
CA GLN A 97 10.07 -22.30 -0.22
C GLN A 97 11.37 -22.25 -1.04
N PRO A 98 12.38 -23.03 -0.67
CA PRO A 98 13.59 -23.10 -1.47
C PRO A 98 13.29 -23.74 -2.82
N THR A 99 13.82 -23.15 -3.89
CA THR A 99 13.80 -23.72 -5.24
C THR A 99 15.21 -24.14 -5.61
N SER A 100 15.34 -24.89 -6.72
CA SER A 100 16.65 -25.34 -7.20
C SER A 100 17.61 -24.18 -7.50
N ASN A 101 17.07 -22.99 -7.82
CA ASN A 101 17.83 -21.79 -8.17
C ASN A 101 17.90 -20.75 -7.06
N HIS A 102 17.09 -20.89 -6.01
CA HIS A 102 17.01 -19.92 -4.94
C HIS A 102 16.96 -20.61 -3.58
N PRO A 103 17.88 -20.27 -2.66
CA PRO A 103 17.79 -20.79 -1.29
C PRO A 103 16.53 -20.22 -0.60
N SER A 104 16.20 -20.80 0.53
CA SER A 104 15.11 -20.31 1.35
C SER A 104 15.27 -18.82 1.63
N ARG A 105 14.24 -18.03 1.33
CA ARG A 105 14.23 -16.57 1.51
C ARG A 105 12.97 -16.14 2.22
N LYS A 106 13.04 -14.96 2.78
CA LYS A 106 11.88 -14.28 3.33
C LYS A 106 11.55 -13.08 2.45
N VAL A 107 10.28 -12.80 2.29
CA VAL A 107 9.82 -11.59 1.60
C VAL A 107 8.95 -10.78 2.55
N THR A 108 9.06 -9.45 2.45
CA THR A 108 8.27 -8.54 3.27
C THR A 108 6.91 -8.32 2.64
N ILE A 109 5.87 -8.42 3.45
CA ILE A 109 4.51 -8.06 3.07
C ILE A 109 4.12 -6.84 3.88
N ILE A 110 3.69 -5.80 3.19
CA ILE A 110 3.29 -4.53 3.79
C ILE A 110 1.77 -4.47 3.82
N ASN A 111 1.22 -4.07 4.95
CA ASN A 111 -0.21 -3.79 5.10
C ASN A 111 -0.41 -2.30 5.32
N LEU A 112 -1.21 -1.67 4.47
CA LEU A 112 -1.62 -0.27 4.66
C LEU A 112 -2.78 -0.24 5.66
N ILE A 113 -2.52 0.26 6.86
CA ILE A 113 -3.45 0.15 8.00
C ILE A 113 -4.79 0.79 7.71
N ASN A 114 -4.80 1.94 7.03
CA ASN A 114 -6.04 2.67 6.73
C ASN A 114 -6.42 2.56 5.25
N TYR A 115 -6.12 1.43 4.62
CA TYR A 115 -6.36 1.25 3.19
C TYR A 115 -7.80 1.56 2.79
N ASP A 116 -8.78 1.05 3.53
CA ASP A 116 -10.20 1.28 3.22
C ASP A 116 -10.58 2.75 3.30
N LYS A 117 -9.94 3.49 4.20
CA LYS A 117 -10.16 4.92 4.36
C LYS A 117 -9.57 5.71 3.17
N TYR A 118 -8.43 5.27 2.65
CA TYR A 118 -7.79 5.91 1.50
C TYR A 118 -8.40 5.48 0.17
N GLN A 119 -8.82 4.22 0.08
CA GLN A 119 -9.29 3.62 -1.16
C GLN A 119 -10.75 3.20 -1.01
N TYR A 120 -11.59 4.17 -0.78
CA TYR A 120 -13.00 3.92 -0.70
C TYR A 120 -13.52 3.42 -2.06
N VAL A 121 -13.94 2.15 -2.09
CA VAL A 121 -14.60 1.60 -3.26
C VAL A 121 -16.09 1.82 -3.10
N GLU A 122 -16.66 2.61 -4.01
CA GLU A 122 -18.10 2.70 -4.12
C GLU A 122 -18.66 1.31 -4.44
N THR A 123 -19.29 0.70 -3.47
CA THR A 123 -20.29 -0.29 -3.77
C THR A 123 -21.43 0.45 -4.49
N ASP A 124 -22.23 -0.24 -5.29
CA ASP A 124 -23.31 0.25 -6.15
C ASP A 124 -24.21 1.41 -5.62
N GLN A 125 -23.76 2.12 -4.60
CA GLN A 125 -24.45 3.29 -4.06
C GLN A 125 -23.84 4.58 -4.61
N PRO A 126 -24.67 5.53 -5.03
CA PRO A 126 -24.17 6.79 -5.57
C PRO A 126 -23.36 7.57 -4.53
N PRO A 127 -22.26 8.23 -4.93
CA PRO A 127 -21.40 9.00 -4.00
C PRO A 127 -22.13 10.05 -3.18
N THR A 128 -23.23 10.57 -3.73
CA THR A 128 -24.06 11.59 -3.10
C THR A 128 -24.65 11.16 -1.76
N ASN A 129 -24.89 9.86 -1.55
CA ASN A 129 -25.47 9.37 -0.28
C ASN A 129 -24.48 9.46 0.88
N HIS A 130 -23.20 9.29 0.62
CA HIS A 130 -22.18 9.43 1.67
C HIS A 130 -21.97 10.87 2.08
N LEU A 131 -21.92 11.77 1.13
CA LEU A 131 -21.81 13.21 1.40
C LEU A 131 -23.02 13.70 2.18
N SER A 132 -24.22 13.23 1.82
CA SER A 132 -25.44 13.58 2.53
C SER A 132 -25.43 13.08 3.99
N GLN A 133 -24.94 11.87 4.24
CA GLN A 133 -24.85 11.33 5.60
C GLN A 133 -23.81 12.07 6.43
N GLN A 134 -22.67 12.44 5.85
CA GLN A 134 -21.66 13.21 6.55
C GLN A 134 -22.16 14.61 6.90
N VAL A 135 -22.87 15.24 6.00
CA VAL A 135 -23.44 16.56 6.24
C VAL A 135 -24.52 16.49 7.33
N LEU A 136 -25.36 15.47 7.31
CA LEU A 136 -26.37 15.26 8.34
C LEU A 136 -25.75 15.00 9.71
N ASN A 137 -24.71 14.21 9.78
CA ASN A 137 -24.00 13.93 11.03
C ASN A 137 -23.33 15.16 11.59
N ASN A 138 -22.79 16.01 10.73
CA ASN A 138 -22.16 17.26 11.15
C ASN A 138 -23.21 18.27 11.67
N ASN A 139 -24.41 18.24 11.09
CA ASN A 139 -25.50 19.13 11.52
C ASN A 139 -26.16 18.66 12.83
N THR A 140 -26.08 17.37 13.16
CA THR A 140 -26.63 16.85 14.42
C THR A 140 -25.66 17.02 15.59
N ASN A 141 -24.40 17.32 15.34
CA ASN A 141 -23.38 17.56 16.38
C ASN A 141 -23.16 19.03 16.69
N THR A 142 -23.94 19.90 16.10
CA THR A 142 -24.00 21.31 16.45
C THR A 142 -25.26 21.58 17.32
#